data_b321b9422061a7b6dc43bea881dca677
#
_entry.id   b321b9422061a7b6dc43bea881dca677
#
_cell.length_a   1.000
_cell.length_b   1.000
_cell.length_c   1.000
_cell.angle_alpha   90.00
_cell.angle_beta   90.00
_cell.angle_gamma   90.00
#
_symmetry.space_group_name_H-M   'P 1'
#
loop_
_entity.id
_entity.type
_entity.pdbx_description
1 polymer ?
#
loop_
_entity_poly.entity_id
_entity_poly.type
_entity_poly.pdbx_seq_one_letter_code
_entity_poly.pdbx_strand_id
1 'polypeptide(L)'
;GSGKTTTLLRTIERLKDTCRVGVMECDIDASVDAQTIEEGGAKAIQLHMGGMCHMDAAMTQQGLNEMGIDDVDLIFIENVVCPAEFDTGAGINITILSVPEGDDKPAKYPLVYTVSDVVLINKVDALAVFDFDKELVEKRIHTLNPKAQIFYISAKKDEGFESWINYLKEKMKEWEGK
;
A
#
# COMPACT_ATOMS: atom_id res chain seq x y z
N GLY A 1 10.54 -10.31 0.25
CA GLY A 1 9.92 -9.06 0.07
C GLY A 1 9.49 -8.33 1.33
N SER A 2 9.06 -7.11 1.15
CA SER A 2 8.59 -6.20 2.21
C SER A 2 7.32 -6.67 2.94
N GLY A 3 6.57 -7.60 2.35
CA GLY A 3 5.30 -8.11 2.86
C GLY A 3 4.07 -7.31 2.38
N LYS A 4 4.11 -6.79 1.17
CA LYS A 4 2.98 -6.07 0.52
C LYS A 4 1.69 -6.87 0.60
N THR A 5 1.68 -8.05 0.03
CA THR A 5 0.54 -8.97 0.00
C THR A 5 -0.04 -9.24 1.39
N THR A 6 0.81 -9.63 2.35
CA THR A 6 0.35 -9.93 3.71
C THR A 6 -0.23 -8.70 4.39
N THR A 7 0.36 -7.53 4.16
CA THR A 7 -0.15 -6.24 4.67
C THR A 7 -1.49 -5.88 4.04
N LEU A 8 -1.63 -6.07 2.74
CA LEU A 8 -2.86 -5.83 2.01
C LEU A 8 -3.99 -6.72 2.53
N LEU A 9 -3.77 -8.03 2.60
CA LEU A 9 -4.77 -8.99 3.11
C LEU A 9 -5.18 -8.70 4.55
N ARG A 10 -4.23 -8.33 5.42
CA ARG A 10 -4.54 -7.94 6.80
C ARG A 10 -5.34 -6.64 6.86
N THR A 11 -5.04 -5.68 6.01
CA THR A 11 -5.80 -4.43 5.89
C THR A 11 -7.23 -4.69 5.43
N ILE A 12 -7.42 -5.53 4.40
CA ILE A 12 -8.74 -5.94 3.91
C ILE A 12 -9.55 -6.61 5.03
N GLU A 13 -8.96 -7.58 5.72
CA GLU A 13 -9.62 -8.28 6.84
C GLU A 13 -10.15 -7.31 7.90
N ARG A 14 -9.40 -6.26 8.19
CA ARG A 14 -9.80 -5.25 9.17
C ARG A 14 -10.81 -4.23 8.67
N LEU A 15 -10.96 -4.08 7.36
CA LEU A 15 -11.90 -3.13 6.74
C LEU A 15 -13.19 -3.77 6.26
N LYS A 16 -13.25 -5.10 6.04
CA LYS A 16 -14.36 -5.81 5.38
C LYS A 16 -15.74 -5.54 5.98
N ASP A 17 -15.82 -5.30 7.30
CA ASP A 17 -17.08 -4.98 8.00
C ASP A 17 -17.39 -3.48 8.04
N THR A 18 -16.48 -2.64 7.53
CA THR A 18 -16.60 -1.17 7.53
C THR A 18 -16.92 -0.62 6.16
N CYS A 19 -16.31 -1.16 5.12
CA CYS A 19 -16.44 -0.69 3.75
C CYS A 19 -16.23 -1.83 2.76
N ARG A 20 -16.71 -1.62 1.52
CA ARG A 20 -16.50 -2.55 0.40
C ARG A 20 -15.15 -2.24 -0.22
N VAL A 21 -14.24 -3.20 -0.15
CA VAL A 21 -12.86 -3.04 -0.64
C VAL A 21 -12.71 -3.69 -2.01
N GLY A 22 -12.07 -2.99 -2.93
CA GLY A 22 -11.58 -3.49 -4.20
C GLY A 22 -10.05 -3.55 -4.23
N VAL A 23 -9.50 -4.48 -4.98
CA VAL A 23 -8.07 -4.59 -5.25
C VAL A 23 -7.85 -4.70 -6.75
N MET A 24 -6.98 -3.84 -7.24
CA MET A 24 -6.54 -3.81 -8.63
C MET A 24 -5.07 -4.25 -8.66
N GLU A 25 -4.83 -5.41 -9.23
CA GLU A 25 -3.48 -5.97 -9.37
C GLU A 25 -2.92 -5.64 -10.75
N CYS A 26 -1.70 -5.09 -10.77
CA CYS A 26 -1.01 -4.67 -11.98
C CYS A 26 0.32 -5.41 -12.18
N ASP A 27 0.50 -6.53 -11.48
CA ASP A 27 1.70 -7.36 -11.59
C ASP A 27 1.49 -8.51 -12.58
N ILE A 28 2.48 -8.72 -13.47
CA ILE A 28 2.51 -9.88 -14.37
C ILE A 28 2.74 -11.18 -13.58
N ASP A 29 3.47 -11.06 -12.47
CA ASP A 29 3.74 -12.13 -11.51
C ASP A 29 2.94 -11.91 -10.22
N ALA A 30 1.64 -11.64 -10.34
CA ALA A 30 0.77 -11.40 -9.20
C ALA A 30 1.03 -12.44 -8.09
N SER A 31 1.58 -11.96 -6.98
CA SER A 31 1.96 -12.82 -5.85
C SER A 31 0.75 -13.25 -5.02
N VAL A 32 -0.41 -12.68 -5.32
CA VAL A 32 -1.69 -13.02 -4.71
C VAL A 32 -2.64 -13.48 -5.80
N ASP A 33 -3.17 -14.65 -5.61
CA ASP A 33 -4.27 -15.13 -6.41
C ASP A 33 -5.51 -14.26 -6.10
N ALA A 34 -6.20 -13.78 -7.14
CA ALA A 34 -7.46 -13.05 -7.00
C ALA A 34 -8.44 -13.78 -6.07
N GLN A 35 -8.44 -15.12 -6.11
CA GLN A 35 -9.21 -15.96 -5.21
C GLN A 35 -8.87 -15.69 -3.73
N THR A 36 -7.60 -15.52 -3.38
CA THR A 36 -7.18 -15.23 -1.99
C THR A 36 -7.71 -13.86 -1.52
N ILE A 37 -7.73 -12.87 -2.41
CA ILE A 37 -8.28 -11.54 -2.12
C ILE A 37 -9.79 -11.62 -1.92
N GLU A 38 -10.50 -12.36 -2.77
CA GLU A 38 -11.94 -12.54 -2.69
C GLU A 38 -12.35 -13.33 -1.44
N GLU A 39 -11.60 -14.37 -1.07
CA GLU A 39 -11.77 -15.09 0.19
C GLU A 39 -11.55 -14.20 1.41
N GLY A 40 -10.69 -13.19 1.30
CA GLY A 40 -10.47 -12.16 2.32
C GLY A 40 -11.60 -11.14 2.43
N GLY A 41 -12.56 -11.13 1.50
CA GLY A 41 -13.74 -10.27 1.51
C GLY A 41 -13.62 -9.00 0.67
N ALA A 42 -12.68 -8.95 -0.28
CA ALA A 42 -12.53 -7.85 -1.24
C ALA A 42 -12.85 -8.32 -2.67
N LYS A 43 -13.23 -7.39 -3.53
CA LYS A 43 -13.38 -7.62 -4.97
C LYS A 43 -12.01 -7.46 -5.64
N ALA A 44 -11.59 -8.43 -6.45
CA ALA A 44 -10.29 -8.39 -7.13
C ALA A 44 -10.47 -8.29 -8.64
N ILE A 45 -9.63 -7.47 -9.28
CA ILE A 45 -9.43 -7.49 -10.72
C ILE A 45 -7.93 -7.50 -11.03
N GLN A 46 -7.57 -8.16 -12.10
CA GLN A 46 -6.22 -8.18 -12.62
C GLN A 46 -6.17 -7.41 -13.95
N LEU A 47 -5.36 -6.37 -14.01
CA LEU A 47 -5.12 -5.63 -15.24
C LEU A 47 -3.99 -6.26 -16.04
N HIS A 48 -4.29 -6.65 -17.27
CA HIS A 48 -3.28 -7.14 -18.19
C HIS A 48 -2.53 -5.97 -18.84
N MET A 49 -1.29 -5.78 -18.44
CA MET A 49 -0.44 -4.65 -18.83
C MET A 49 0.06 -4.71 -20.30
N GLY A 50 -0.31 -5.74 -21.07
CA GLY A 50 0.06 -5.86 -22.48
C GLY A 50 1.57 -5.79 -22.77
N GLY A 51 2.40 -6.16 -21.79
CA GLY A 51 3.88 -6.06 -21.89
C GLY A 51 4.45 -4.72 -21.45
N MET A 52 3.64 -3.76 -20.99
CA MET A 52 4.11 -2.51 -20.38
C MET A 52 4.48 -2.75 -18.91
N CYS A 53 5.54 -2.07 -18.47
CA CYS A 53 6.06 -2.23 -17.09
C CYS A 53 5.50 -1.19 -16.12
N HIS A 54 4.50 -0.41 -16.52
CA HIS A 54 3.98 0.70 -15.71
C HIS A 54 2.48 0.85 -15.86
N MET A 55 1.86 1.37 -14.82
CA MET A 55 0.47 1.74 -14.77
C MET A 55 0.33 3.26 -14.77
N ASP A 56 -0.56 3.78 -15.59
CA ASP A 56 -0.92 5.19 -15.64
C ASP A 56 -2.38 5.41 -15.24
N ALA A 57 -2.79 6.69 -15.16
CA ALA A 57 -4.14 7.06 -14.79
C ALA A 57 -5.22 6.54 -15.78
N ALA A 58 -4.88 6.37 -17.07
CA ALA A 58 -5.82 5.83 -18.05
C ALA A 58 -6.10 4.33 -17.82
N MET A 59 -5.06 3.57 -17.48
CA MET A 59 -5.19 2.16 -17.10
C MET A 59 -5.94 1.99 -15.79
N THR A 60 -5.69 2.87 -14.81
CA THR A 60 -6.47 2.93 -13.57
C THR A 60 -7.95 3.15 -13.88
N GLN A 61 -8.28 4.08 -14.76
CA GLN A 61 -9.67 4.36 -15.16
C GLN A 61 -10.32 3.14 -15.83
N GLN A 62 -9.60 2.43 -16.68
CA GLN A 62 -10.09 1.19 -17.27
C GLN A 62 -10.40 0.15 -16.20
N GLY A 63 -9.49 -0.07 -15.25
CA GLY A 63 -9.69 -1.00 -14.15
C GLY A 63 -10.88 -0.62 -13.25
N LEU A 64 -11.09 0.67 -12.99
CA LEU A 64 -12.25 1.17 -12.25
C LEU A 64 -13.56 0.83 -12.97
N ASN A 65 -13.60 0.96 -14.29
CA ASN A 65 -14.77 0.62 -15.09
C ASN A 65 -15.05 -0.89 -15.06
N GLU A 66 -14.00 -1.71 -15.14
CA GLU A 66 -14.13 -3.18 -15.08
C GLU A 66 -14.56 -3.65 -13.68
N MET A 67 -14.05 -3.02 -12.63
CA MET A 67 -14.41 -3.34 -11.24
C MET A 67 -15.86 -2.98 -10.91
N GLY A 68 -16.39 -1.94 -11.50
CA GLY A 68 -17.69 -1.36 -11.14
C GLY A 68 -17.55 -0.43 -9.94
N ILE A 69 -17.32 0.85 -10.21
CA ILE A 69 -17.01 1.89 -9.21
C ILE A 69 -18.10 2.03 -8.13
N ASP A 70 -19.36 1.74 -8.48
CA ASP A 70 -20.49 1.82 -7.55
C ASP A 70 -20.55 0.65 -6.55
N ASP A 71 -19.75 -0.39 -6.77
CA ASP A 71 -19.74 -1.60 -5.95
C ASP A 71 -18.66 -1.57 -4.85
N VAL A 72 -17.78 -0.57 -4.84
CA VAL A 72 -16.65 -0.46 -3.92
C VAL A 72 -16.53 0.94 -3.32
N ASP A 73 -16.06 1.01 -2.09
CA ASP A 73 -15.88 2.26 -1.34
C ASP A 73 -14.40 2.67 -1.27
N LEU A 74 -13.50 1.69 -1.30
CA LEU A 74 -12.05 1.87 -1.25
C LEU A 74 -11.37 0.89 -2.20
N ILE A 75 -10.44 1.39 -3.00
CA ILE A 75 -9.67 0.57 -3.93
C ILE A 75 -8.19 0.66 -3.61
N PHE A 76 -7.55 -0.50 -3.43
CA PHE A 76 -6.11 -0.63 -3.42
C PHE A 76 -5.59 -0.97 -4.80
N ILE A 77 -4.57 -0.24 -5.23
CA ILE A 77 -3.84 -0.53 -6.46
C ILE A 77 -2.50 -1.12 -6.05
N GLU A 78 -2.29 -2.41 -6.31
CA GLU A 78 -0.99 -3.03 -6.12
C GLU A 78 -0.15 -2.83 -7.38
N ASN A 79 0.89 -2.00 -7.25
CA ASN A 79 1.76 -1.61 -8.34
C ASN A 79 3.21 -2.07 -8.06
N VAL A 80 3.87 -2.56 -9.09
CA VAL A 80 5.26 -3.03 -9.04
C VAL A 80 6.26 -1.93 -9.35
N VAL A 81 5.82 -0.86 -10.01
CA VAL A 81 6.67 0.24 -10.51
C VAL A 81 6.61 1.45 -9.59
N CYS A 82 7.69 2.22 -9.58
CA CYS A 82 7.81 3.42 -8.75
C CYS A 82 6.70 4.44 -9.11
N PRO A 83 5.77 4.77 -8.18
CA PRO A 83 4.70 5.73 -8.44
C PRO A 83 5.24 7.16 -8.66
N ALA A 84 6.52 7.40 -8.39
CA ALA A 84 7.16 8.68 -8.68
C ALA A 84 7.46 8.91 -10.17
N GLU A 85 7.46 7.85 -10.98
CA GLU A 85 7.66 7.94 -12.42
C GLU A 85 6.34 7.98 -13.18
N PHE A 86 5.30 7.39 -12.61
CA PHE A 86 3.98 7.28 -13.26
C PHE A 86 2.86 7.56 -12.26
N ASP A 87 2.05 8.57 -12.54
CA ASP A 87 0.89 8.90 -11.74
C ASP A 87 -0.25 7.92 -12.06
N THR A 88 -0.64 7.14 -11.06
CA THR A 88 -1.78 6.21 -11.17
C THR A 88 -3.12 6.89 -10.93
N GLY A 89 -3.14 8.17 -10.53
CA GLY A 89 -4.34 8.87 -10.12
C GLY A 89 -4.83 8.48 -8.71
N ALA A 90 -4.04 7.72 -7.95
CA ALA A 90 -4.38 7.34 -6.58
C ALA A 90 -4.39 8.56 -5.64
N GLY A 91 -5.37 8.62 -4.73
CA GLY A 91 -5.48 9.69 -3.74
C GLY A 91 -4.44 9.60 -2.62
N ILE A 92 -3.85 8.43 -2.39
CA ILE A 92 -2.79 8.18 -1.40
C ILE A 92 -1.77 7.21 -1.99
N ASN A 93 -0.49 7.59 -1.94
CA ASN A 93 0.62 6.71 -2.28
C ASN A 93 1.21 6.10 -1.02
N ILE A 94 1.26 4.76 -0.98
CA ILE A 94 1.73 3.98 0.16
C ILE A 94 2.98 3.20 -0.22
N THR A 95 4.04 3.37 0.55
CA THR A 95 5.25 2.55 0.42
C THR A 95 5.39 1.63 1.63
N ILE A 96 5.77 0.38 1.38
CA ILE A 96 6.04 -0.60 2.44
C ILE A 96 7.54 -0.87 2.49
N LEU A 97 8.13 -0.60 3.65
CA LEU A 97 9.50 -0.92 4.01
C LEU A 97 9.47 -1.97 5.11
N SER A 98 10.24 -3.04 5.02
CA SER A 98 10.36 -3.99 6.13
C SER A 98 11.66 -3.83 6.91
N VAL A 99 11.61 -4.11 8.22
CA VAL A 99 12.80 -4.05 9.10
C VAL A 99 14.00 -4.80 8.53
N PRO A 100 13.88 -6.05 8.00
CA PRO A 100 15.02 -6.75 7.41
C PRO A 100 15.62 -6.10 6.14
N GLU A 101 14.93 -5.16 5.50
CA GLU A 101 15.46 -4.45 4.34
C GLU A 101 16.41 -3.30 4.71
N GLY A 102 16.45 -2.94 6.00
CA GLY A 102 17.34 -1.93 6.54
C GLY A 102 16.77 -0.50 6.54
N ASP A 103 17.23 0.30 7.50
CA ASP A 103 16.84 1.70 7.66
C ASP A 103 17.45 2.63 6.60
N ASP A 104 18.42 2.15 5.83
CA ASP A 104 19.09 2.88 4.74
C ASP A 104 18.34 2.84 3.40
N LYS A 105 17.25 2.07 3.31
CA LYS A 105 16.43 1.96 2.10
C LYS A 105 15.96 3.33 1.56
N PRO A 106 15.48 4.29 2.39
CA PRO A 106 15.12 5.62 1.89
C PRO A 106 16.28 6.39 1.26
N ALA A 107 17.50 6.18 1.74
CA ALA A 107 18.68 6.81 1.16
C ALA A 107 19.11 6.16 -0.18
N LYS A 108 18.88 4.86 -0.33
CA LYS A 108 19.19 4.11 -1.56
C LYS A 108 18.17 4.33 -2.67
N TYR A 109 16.90 4.51 -2.32
CA TYR A 109 15.78 4.66 -3.26
C TYR A 109 14.93 5.89 -2.93
N PRO A 110 15.51 7.11 -2.96
CA PRO A 110 14.85 8.30 -2.42
C PRO A 110 13.56 8.67 -3.17
N LEU A 111 13.52 8.40 -4.48
CA LEU A 111 12.44 8.86 -5.33
C LEU A 111 11.05 8.37 -4.88
N VAL A 112 10.93 7.09 -4.50
CA VAL A 112 9.65 6.54 -4.04
C VAL A 112 9.16 7.21 -2.76
N TYR A 113 10.07 7.59 -1.86
CA TYR A 113 9.70 8.23 -0.59
C TYR A 113 9.31 9.71 -0.76
N THR A 114 9.77 10.38 -1.81
CA THR A 114 9.37 11.78 -2.07
C THR A 114 7.88 11.91 -2.39
N VAL A 115 7.27 10.87 -2.95
CA VAL A 115 5.86 10.85 -3.35
C VAL A 115 4.97 10.03 -2.41
N SER A 116 5.55 9.37 -1.40
CA SER A 116 4.80 8.56 -0.46
C SER A 116 4.07 9.41 0.57
N ASP A 117 2.75 9.38 0.57
CA ASP A 117 1.93 9.98 1.63
C ASP A 117 2.01 9.17 2.91
N VAL A 118 2.17 7.86 2.78
CA VAL A 118 2.28 6.90 3.88
C VAL A 118 3.45 5.96 3.66
N VAL A 119 4.22 5.73 4.74
CA VAL A 119 5.23 4.67 4.80
C VAL A 119 4.85 3.68 5.89
N LEU A 120 4.59 2.44 5.51
CA LEU A 120 4.36 1.35 6.45
C LEU A 120 5.68 0.62 6.71
N ILE A 121 6.20 0.71 7.93
CA ILE A 121 7.39 -0.05 8.35
C ILE A 121 6.91 -1.37 8.92
N ASN A 122 7.04 -2.42 8.11
CA ASN A 122 6.53 -3.76 8.41
C ASN A 122 7.60 -4.65 9.07
N LYS A 123 7.14 -5.76 9.64
CA LYS A 123 7.96 -6.76 10.35
C LYS A 123 8.66 -6.18 11.58
N VAL A 124 7.94 -5.32 12.34
CA VAL A 124 8.48 -4.75 13.59
C VAL A 124 8.78 -5.82 14.64
N ASP A 125 8.17 -6.99 14.53
CA ASP A 125 8.50 -8.16 15.34
C ASP A 125 9.94 -8.67 15.15
N ALA A 126 10.62 -8.24 14.09
CA ALA A 126 12.01 -8.55 13.80
C ALA A 126 13.02 -7.53 14.35
N LEU A 127 12.57 -6.42 14.96
CA LEU A 127 13.44 -5.36 15.48
C LEU A 127 14.49 -5.85 16.50
N ALA A 128 14.20 -6.91 17.24
CA ALA A 128 15.14 -7.48 18.21
C ALA A 128 16.31 -8.25 17.54
N VAL A 129 16.20 -8.57 16.25
CA VAL A 129 17.15 -9.42 15.52
C VAL A 129 17.95 -8.63 14.49
N PHE A 130 17.36 -7.56 13.96
CA PHE A 130 17.98 -6.73 12.92
C PHE A 130 18.42 -5.37 13.50
N ASP A 131 19.57 -4.91 13.02
CA ASP A 131 20.03 -3.55 13.29
C ASP A 131 19.21 -2.57 12.45
N PHE A 132 18.25 -1.92 13.10
CA PHE A 132 17.32 -0.99 12.47
C PHE A 132 17.06 0.20 13.38
N ASP A 133 17.55 1.35 12.97
CA ASP A 133 17.40 2.62 13.70
C ASP A 133 16.11 3.34 13.28
N LYS A 134 15.11 3.33 14.17
CA LYS A 134 13.82 3.98 13.93
C LYS A 134 13.94 5.49 13.75
N GLU A 135 14.71 6.15 14.57
CA GLU A 135 14.87 7.62 14.52
C GLU A 135 15.56 8.03 13.22
N LEU A 136 16.55 7.25 12.82
CA LEU A 136 17.30 7.52 11.59
C LEU A 136 16.44 7.29 10.33
N VAL A 137 15.64 6.23 10.28
CA VAL A 137 14.74 5.99 9.13
C VAL A 137 13.66 7.06 9.02
N GLU A 138 13.07 7.48 10.15
CA GLU A 138 12.07 8.56 10.16
C GLU A 138 12.68 9.87 9.68
N LYS A 139 13.88 10.22 10.16
CA LYS A 139 14.61 11.40 9.71
C LYS A 139 14.89 11.36 8.21
N ARG A 140 15.31 10.22 7.67
CA ARG A 140 15.55 10.04 6.23
C ARG A 140 14.28 10.23 5.41
N ILE A 141 13.17 9.62 5.85
CA ILE A 141 11.87 9.75 5.19
C ILE A 141 11.39 11.20 5.24
N HIS A 142 11.38 11.84 6.41
CA HIS A 142 10.90 13.22 6.57
C HIS A 142 11.83 14.27 5.90
N THR A 143 13.09 13.94 5.65
CA THR A 143 13.97 14.78 4.81
C THR A 143 13.50 14.78 3.36
N LEU A 144 13.00 13.64 2.86
CA LEU A 144 12.50 13.49 1.49
C LEU A 144 11.05 13.98 1.35
N ASN A 145 10.21 13.67 2.32
CA ASN A 145 8.81 14.09 2.38
C ASN A 145 8.41 14.42 3.83
N PRO A 146 8.44 15.70 4.23
CA PRO A 146 8.09 16.10 5.59
C PRO A 146 6.64 15.80 6.01
N LYS A 147 5.75 15.55 5.05
CA LYS A 147 4.32 15.28 5.29
C LYS A 147 3.99 13.80 5.39
N ALA A 148 4.93 12.91 5.04
CA ALA A 148 4.70 11.48 5.07
C ALA A 148 4.28 11.00 6.46
N GLN A 149 3.21 10.21 6.52
CA GLN A 149 2.79 9.52 7.73
C GLN A 149 3.54 8.18 7.83
N ILE A 150 4.03 7.83 9.01
CA ILE A 150 4.79 6.61 9.23
C ILE A 150 4.05 5.75 10.25
N PHE A 151 3.79 4.48 9.88
CA PHE A 151 3.17 3.49 10.76
C PHE A 151 4.07 2.27 10.88
N TYR A 152 4.23 1.78 12.10
CA TYR A 152 4.99 0.59 12.43
C TYR A 152 4.04 -0.58 12.61
N ILE A 153 4.18 -1.62 11.79
CA ILE A 153 3.26 -2.77 11.76
C ILE A 153 4.01 -4.10 11.75
N SER A 154 3.35 -5.15 12.20
CA SER A 154 3.69 -6.53 11.86
C SER A 154 2.47 -7.21 11.23
N ALA A 155 2.48 -7.37 9.91
CA ALA A 155 1.38 -8.02 9.20
C ALA A 155 1.22 -9.49 9.62
N LYS A 156 2.32 -10.16 9.96
CA LYS A 156 2.31 -11.55 10.42
C LYS A 156 1.67 -11.70 11.80
N LYS A 157 1.97 -10.78 12.72
CA LYS A 157 1.48 -10.85 14.12
C LYS A 157 0.25 -10.00 14.37
N ASP A 158 -0.24 -9.28 13.36
CA ASP A 158 -1.37 -8.36 13.48
C ASP A 158 -1.14 -7.23 14.51
N GLU A 159 0.08 -6.70 14.57
CA GLU A 159 0.48 -5.63 15.47
C GLU A 159 0.51 -4.27 14.74
N GLY A 160 0.13 -3.19 15.43
CA GLY A 160 0.22 -1.81 14.93
C GLY A 160 -0.81 -1.42 13.87
N PHE A 161 -1.72 -2.30 13.49
CA PHE A 161 -2.71 -2.04 12.44
C PHE A 161 -3.79 -1.03 12.84
N GLU A 162 -4.10 -0.88 14.11
CA GLU A 162 -5.17 0.02 14.56
C GLU A 162 -4.97 1.45 14.10
N SER A 163 -3.78 2.02 14.29
CA SER A 163 -3.45 3.39 13.85
C SER A 163 -3.53 3.54 12.34
N TRP A 164 -3.04 2.56 11.60
CA TRP A 164 -3.11 2.52 10.15
C TRP A 164 -4.56 2.47 9.64
N ILE A 165 -5.38 1.59 10.19
CA ILE A 165 -6.79 1.45 9.82
C ILE A 165 -7.59 2.71 10.17
N ASN A 166 -7.33 3.32 11.33
CA ASN A 166 -7.97 4.57 11.73
C ASN A 166 -7.62 5.70 10.75
N TYR A 167 -6.36 5.79 10.33
CA TYR A 167 -5.94 6.76 9.30
C TYR A 167 -6.72 6.57 7.99
N LEU A 168 -6.86 5.35 7.50
CA LEU A 168 -7.65 5.05 6.30
C LEU A 168 -9.12 5.47 6.46
N LYS A 169 -9.73 5.15 7.59
CA LYS A 169 -11.13 5.52 7.88
C LYS A 169 -11.33 7.05 7.92
N GLU A 170 -10.37 7.78 8.48
CA GLU A 170 -10.40 9.24 8.49
C GLU A 170 -10.30 9.81 7.07
N LYS A 171 -9.39 9.27 6.24
CA LYS A 171 -9.26 9.67 4.83
C LYS A 171 -10.51 9.39 4.02
N MET A 172 -11.14 8.24 4.21
CA MET A 172 -12.41 7.94 3.54
C MET A 172 -13.50 8.94 3.90
N LYS A 173 -13.64 9.32 5.17
CA LYS A 173 -14.59 10.36 5.60
C LYS A 173 -14.31 11.74 4.98
N GLU A 174 -13.02 12.11 4.85
CA GLU A 174 -12.62 13.35 4.19
C GLU A 174 -13.01 13.35 2.70
N TRP A 175 -12.98 12.21 2.02
CA TRP A 175 -13.37 12.08 0.61
C TRP A 175 -14.87 12.07 0.42
N GLU A 176 -15.64 11.43 1.31
CA GLU A 176 -17.11 11.42 1.29
C GLU A 176 -17.71 12.83 1.53
N GLY A 177 -16.99 13.68 2.23
CA GLY A 177 -17.41 15.06 2.52
C GLY A 177 -17.12 16.09 1.42
N LYS A 178 -16.51 15.68 0.31
CA LYS A 178 -16.20 16.53 -0.85
C LYS A 178 -17.15 16.27 -2.01
#